data_82a4ac798e0469696c16029b7d6c8389
#
_entry.id   82a4ac798e0469696c16029b7d6c8389
#
_cell.length_a   1.000
_cell.length_b   1.000
_cell.length_c   1.000
_cell.angle_alpha   90.00
_cell.angle_beta   90.00
_cell.angle_gamma   90.00
#
_symmetry.space_group_name_H-M   'P 1'
#
loop_
_entity.id
_entity.type
_entity.pdbx_description
1 polymer ?
#
loop_
_entity_poly.entity_id
_entity_poly.type
_entity_poly.pdbx_seq_one_letter_code
_entity_poly.pdbx_strand_id
1 'polypeptide(L)'
;MGELVDQCTTSQKVAGILSMILSAIVMVLGFWWGSHNNSGKSGWLGGFNDCTLHAVLMLFGMCFAYTQAITSYRVYHYFGHTFAKIIHGFWHTVCIAMVATALYYIIKFHNDQKWGHLSSMHSWLGLFLICIYFQNWLLVIIS
;
A
#
# COMPACT_ATOMS: atom_id res chain seq x y z
N MET A 1 17.53 -12.37 -30.72
CA MET A 1 17.32 -11.46 -29.61
C MET A 1 15.88 -11.48 -29.08
N GLY A 2 15.06 -12.43 -29.51
CA GLY A 2 13.64 -12.61 -29.15
C GLY A 2 13.33 -13.68 -28.09
N GLU A 3 14.30 -14.51 -27.69
CA GLU A 3 14.04 -15.68 -26.83
C GLU A 3 14.30 -15.48 -25.33
N LEU A 4 14.81 -14.34 -24.89
CA LEU A 4 15.08 -14.06 -23.47
C LEU A 4 13.90 -13.43 -22.71
N VAL A 5 12.80 -13.10 -23.40
CA VAL A 5 11.65 -12.41 -22.80
C VAL A 5 10.59 -13.39 -22.25
N ASP A 6 10.67 -14.69 -22.54
CA ASP A 6 9.56 -15.62 -22.33
C ASP A 6 9.70 -16.58 -21.13
N GLN A 7 10.62 -16.33 -20.22
CA GLN A 7 10.77 -17.22 -19.05
C GLN A 7 10.43 -16.57 -17.71
N CYS A 8 9.28 -15.95 -17.61
CA CYS A 8 8.63 -15.92 -16.31
C CYS A 8 8.15 -17.33 -16.01
N THR A 9 8.93 -18.08 -15.21
CA THR A 9 8.60 -19.46 -14.87
C THR A 9 7.21 -19.55 -14.24
N THR A 10 6.51 -20.66 -14.45
CA THR A 10 5.18 -20.90 -13.86
C THR A 10 5.19 -20.64 -12.35
N SER A 11 6.28 -20.99 -11.66
CA SER A 11 6.45 -20.73 -10.23
C SER A 11 6.43 -19.23 -9.88
N GLN A 12 7.03 -18.35 -10.70
CA GLN A 12 7.03 -16.90 -10.46
C GLN A 12 5.64 -16.28 -10.66
N LYS A 13 4.87 -16.79 -11.62
CA LYS A 13 3.47 -16.37 -11.83
C LYS A 13 2.59 -16.79 -10.66
N VAL A 14 2.71 -18.05 -10.24
CA VAL A 14 1.98 -18.58 -9.07
C VAL A 14 2.33 -17.78 -7.81
N ALA A 15 3.61 -17.52 -7.57
CA ALA A 15 4.05 -16.70 -6.43
C ALA A 15 3.47 -15.27 -6.48
N GLY A 16 3.40 -14.65 -7.67
CA GLY A 16 2.78 -13.34 -7.86
C GLY A 16 1.28 -13.35 -7.52
N ILE A 17 0.54 -14.32 -8.04
CA ILE A 17 -0.89 -14.47 -7.76
C ILE A 17 -1.14 -14.74 -6.27
N LEU A 18 -0.37 -15.62 -5.65
CA LEU A 18 -0.48 -15.89 -4.21
C LEU A 18 -0.20 -14.64 -3.38
N SER A 19 0.81 -13.84 -3.74
CA SER A 19 1.09 -12.58 -3.05
C SER A 19 -0.07 -11.60 -3.16
N MET A 20 -0.72 -11.49 -4.32
CA MET A 20 -1.91 -10.66 -4.51
C MET A 20 -3.07 -11.13 -3.64
N ILE A 21 -3.34 -12.43 -3.60
CA ILE A 21 -4.41 -13.02 -2.77
C ILE A 21 -4.11 -12.77 -1.29
N LEU A 22 -2.89 -13.04 -0.83
CA LEU A 22 -2.50 -12.83 0.57
C LEU A 22 -2.62 -11.36 0.98
N SER A 23 -2.18 -10.44 0.13
CA SER A 23 -2.32 -9.00 0.43
C SER A 23 -3.78 -8.55 0.49
N ALA A 24 -4.65 -9.12 -0.34
CA ALA A 24 -6.10 -8.87 -0.28
C ALA A 24 -6.71 -9.41 1.02
N ILE A 25 -6.32 -10.61 1.46
CA ILE A 25 -6.76 -11.18 2.74
C ILE A 25 -6.32 -10.29 3.91
N VAL A 26 -5.05 -9.87 3.94
CA VAL A 26 -4.52 -8.98 4.98
C VAL A 26 -5.30 -7.65 5.01
N MET A 27 -5.62 -7.10 3.84
CA MET A 27 -6.43 -5.88 3.74
C MET A 27 -7.83 -6.07 4.32
N VAL A 28 -8.52 -7.16 3.98
CA VAL A 28 -9.87 -7.47 4.50
C VAL A 28 -9.83 -7.66 6.02
N LEU A 29 -8.84 -8.39 6.54
CA LEU A 29 -8.64 -8.58 7.98
C LEU A 29 -8.33 -7.27 8.69
N GLY A 30 -7.50 -6.41 8.10
CA GLY A 30 -7.19 -5.08 8.64
C GLY A 30 -8.41 -4.17 8.69
N PHE A 31 -9.24 -4.19 7.64
CA PHE A 31 -10.50 -3.45 7.63
C PHE A 31 -11.49 -3.98 8.67
N TRP A 32 -11.64 -5.32 8.76
CA TRP A 32 -12.47 -5.96 9.78
C TRP A 32 -12.00 -5.60 11.18
N TRP A 33 -10.69 -5.70 11.46
CA TRP A 33 -10.09 -5.31 12.73
C TRP A 33 -10.38 -3.83 13.04
N GLY A 34 -10.15 -2.94 12.07
CA GLY A 34 -10.40 -1.51 12.24
C GLY A 34 -11.86 -1.19 12.56
N SER A 35 -12.80 -1.88 11.90
CA SER A 35 -14.23 -1.70 12.15
C SER A 35 -14.67 -2.17 13.53
N HIS A 36 -14.03 -3.22 14.09
CA HIS A 36 -14.35 -3.76 15.41
C HIS A 36 -13.64 -3.03 16.55
N ASN A 37 -12.47 -2.46 16.30
CA ASN A 37 -11.69 -1.79 17.35
C ASN A 37 -12.15 -0.36 17.65
N ASN A 38 -13.15 0.14 16.97
CA ASN A 38 -13.80 1.42 17.24
C ASN A 38 -14.83 1.29 18.39
N SER A 39 -14.38 0.77 19.54
CA SER A 39 -15.19 0.61 20.75
C SER A 39 -15.65 1.99 21.26
N GLY A 40 -16.87 2.37 20.93
CA GLY A 40 -17.54 3.54 21.49
C GLY A 40 -18.47 4.30 20.57
N LYS A 41 -18.46 4.07 19.26
CA LYS A 41 -19.44 4.67 18.34
C LYS A 41 -20.09 3.58 17.51
N SER A 42 -21.33 3.32 17.80
CA SER A 42 -22.17 2.28 17.21
C SER A 42 -22.27 2.41 15.69
N GLY A 43 -22.00 1.30 15.03
CA GLY A 43 -22.38 1.09 13.64
C GLY A 43 -21.21 0.78 12.72
N TRP A 44 -21.45 -0.12 11.81
CA TRP A 44 -20.54 -0.58 10.74
C TRP A 44 -19.97 0.58 9.89
N LEU A 45 -20.57 1.76 9.97
CA LEU A 45 -20.17 3.02 9.32
C LEU A 45 -19.96 4.14 10.36
N GLY A 46 -19.87 3.84 11.64
CA GLY A 46 -19.72 4.82 12.73
C GLY A 46 -18.39 5.55 12.81
N GLY A 47 -17.63 5.57 11.71
CA GLY A 47 -16.41 6.35 11.53
C GLY A 47 -15.20 5.76 12.27
N PHE A 48 -14.20 5.33 11.53
CA PHE A 48 -12.89 5.04 12.09
C PHE A 48 -12.35 6.29 12.80
N ASN A 49 -11.74 6.14 13.97
CA ASN A 49 -10.96 7.23 14.54
C ASN A 49 -9.71 7.48 13.66
N ASP A 50 -9.14 8.67 13.75
CA ASP A 50 -8.04 9.09 12.86
C ASP A 50 -6.82 8.15 12.96
N CYS A 51 -6.53 7.58 14.15
CA CYS A 51 -5.45 6.60 14.34
C CYS A 51 -5.75 5.26 13.65
N THR A 52 -6.97 4.74 13.79
CA THR A 52 -7.40 3.50 13.11
C THR A 52 -7.43 3.69 11.60
N LEU A 53 -7.88 4.87 11.15
CA LEU A 53 -7.91 5.20 9.72
C LEU A 53 -6.50 5.27 9.13
N HIS A 54 -5.53 5.83 9.88
CA HIS A 54 -4.12 5.75 9.51
C HIS A 54 -3.67 4.30 9.30
N ALA A 55 -3.93 3.41 10.25
CA ALA A 55 -3.49 2.02 10.16
C ALA A 55 -4.12 1.29 8.96
N VAL A 56 -5.42 1.45 8.73
CA VAL A 56 -6.14 0.82 7.61
C VAL A 56 -5.66 1.35 6.26
N LEU A 57 -5.45 2.66 6.13
CA LEU A 57 -4.93 3.27 4.90
C LEU A 57 -3.48 2.87 4.62
N MET A 58 -2.63 2.74 5.65
CA MET A 58 -1.27 2.22 5.49
C MET A 58 -1.26 0.75 5.04
N LEU A 59 -2.13 -0.10 5.58
CA LEU A 59 -2.30 -1.48 5.11
C LEU A 59 -2.77 -1.51 3.64
N PHE A 60 -3.72 -0.67 3.28
CA PHE A 60 -4.18 -0.59 1.90
C PHE A 60 -3.06 -0.11 0.95
N GLY A 61 -2.37 0.97 1.29
CA GLY A 61 -1.29 1.54 0.48
C GLY A 61 -0.07 0.63 0.42
N MET A 62 0.58 0.39 1.56
CA MET A 62 1.88 -0.28 1.63
C MET A 62 1.82 -1.80 1.58
N CYS A 63 0.70 -2.43 1.92
CA CYS A 63 0.57 -3.87 1.83
C CYS A 63 -0.17 -4.29 0.56
N PHE A 64 -1.38 -3.79 0.32
CA PHE A 64 -2.18 -4.22 -0.82
C PHE A 64 -1.72 -3.55 -2.13
N ALA A 65 -1.83 -2.22 -2.26
CA ALA A 65 -1.54 -1.51 -3.51
C ALA A 65 -0.08 -1.68 -3.96
N TYR A 66 0.86 -1.62 -3.03
CA TYR A 66 2.28 -1.88 -3.32
C TYR A 66 2.52 -3.30 -3.83
N THR A 67 1.88 -4.33 -3.25
CA THR A 67 1.97 -5.70 -3.74
C THR A 67 1.42 -5.83 -5.16
N GLN A 68 0.28 -5.19 -5.46
CA GLN A 68 -0.27 -5.16 -6.82
C GLN A 68 0.73 -4.51 -7.80
N ALA A 69 1.37 -3.43 -7.38
CA ALA A 69 2.35 -2.73 -8.21
C ALA A 69 3.56 -3.62 -8.56
N ILE A 70 4.23 -4.19 -7.55
CA ILE A 70 5.47 -4.97 -7.77
C ILE A 70 5.24 -6.30 -8.49
N THR A 71 4.04 -6.87 -8.37
CA THR A 71 3.68 -8.14 -9.03
C THR A 71 3.14 -7.96 -10.44
N SER A 72 2.79 -6.73 -10.83
CA SER A 72 2.09 -6.45 -12.09
C SER A 72 2.83 -6.94 -13.32
N TYR A 73 4.16 -6.77 -13.42
CA TYR A 73 4.95 -7.27 -14.54
C TYR A 73 4.97 -8.79 -14.66
N ARG A 74 4.80 -9.51 -13.56
CA ARG A 74 4.79 -10.98 -13.55
C ARG A 74 3.41 -11.53 -13.89
N VAL A 75 2.36 -10.90 -13.38
CA VAL A 75 0.99 -11.40 -13.52
C VAL A 75 0.39 -10.97 -14.85
N TYR A 76 0.63 -9.71 -15.27
CA TYR A 76 0.03 -9.15 -16.49
C TYR A 76 0.92 -9.23 -17.73
N HIS A 77 1.99 -10.02 -17.68
CA HIS A 77 2.92 -10.23 -18.80
C HIS A 77 2.22 -10.60 -20.12
N TYR A 78 1.16 -11.43 -20.07
CA TYR A 78 0.42 -11.86 -21.28
C TYR A 78 -0.28 -10.73 -22.03
N PHE A 79 -0.62 -9.65 -21.35
CA PHE A 79 -1.30 -8.50 -21.95
C PHE A 79 -0.32 -7.51 -22.60
N GLY A 80 0.97 -7.84 -22.61
CA GLY A 80 2.03 -7.03 -23.17
C GLY A 80 2.69 -6.09 -22.16
N HIS A 81 3.93 -5.71 -22.46
CA HIS A 81 4.78 -4.92 -21.59
C HIS A 81 4.18 -3.54 -21.25
N THR A 82 3.57 -2.88 -22.25
CA THR A 82 2.96 -1.55 -22.07
C THR A 82 1.78 -1.61 -21.09
N PHE A 83 0.94 -2.64 -21.19
CA PHE A 83 -0.17 -2.82 -20.25
C PHE A 83 0.33 -3.04 -18.82
N ALA A 84 1.31 -3.92 -18.64
CA ALA A 84 1.92 -4.17 -17.33
C ALA A 84 2.55 -2.90 -16.73
N LYS A 85 3.19 -2.05 -17.56
CA LYS A 85 3.76 -0.76 -17.15
C LYS A 85 2.66 0.20 -16.66
N ILE A 86 1.54 0.29 -17.36
CA ILE A 86 0.41 1.16 -16.97
C ILE A 86 -0.16 0.70 -15.62
N ILE A 87 -0.42 -0.60 -15.46
CA ILE A 87 -0.95 -1.16 -14.20
C ILE A 87 0.03 -0.95 -13.05
N HIS A 88 1.32 -1.15 -13.28
CA HIS A 88 2.38 -0.87 -12.31
C HIS A 88 2.36 0.60 -11.84
N GLY A 89 2.37 1.54 -12.76
CA GLY A 89 2.32 2.97 -12.45
C GLY A 89 1.02 3.38 -11.74
N PHE A 90 -0.12 2.84 -12.18
CA PHE A 90 -1.40 3.07 -11.55
C PHE A 90 -1.39 2.67 -10.06
N TRP A 91 -0.96 1.45 -9.74
CA TRP A 91 -0.94 0.97 -8.36
C TRP A 91 0.07 1.71 -7.48
N HIS A 92 1.21 2.13 -8.03
CA HIS A 92 2.15 2.99 -7.30
C HIS A 92 1.54 4.35 -6.97
N THR A 93 0.80 4.94 -7.90
CA THR A 93 0.10 6.22 -7.66
C THR A 93 -0.98 6.07 -6.60
N VAL A 94 -1.77 5.00 -6.65
CA VAL A 94 -2.75 4.67 -5.60
C VAL A 94 -2.06 4.49 -4.24
N CYS A 95 -0.94 3.78 -4.19
CA CYS A 95 -0.18 3.60 -2.95
C CYS A 95 0.24 4.94 -2.34
N ILE A 96 0.81 5.85 -3.14
CA ILE A 96 1.23 7.18 -2.66
C ILE A 96 0.05 7.99 -2.14
N ALA A 97 -1.08 7.99 -2.86
CA ALA A 97 -2.28 8.70 -2.44
C ALA A 97 -2.80 8.19 -1.09
N MET A 98 -2.82 6.86 -0.89
CA MET A 98 -3.24 6.25 0.38
C MET A 98 -2.28 6.57 1.52
N VAL A 99 -0.97 6.50 1.29
CA VAL A 99 0.05 6.84 2.28
C VAL A 99 -0.02 8.32 2.67
N ALA A 100 -0.16 9.23 1.70
CA ALA A 100 -0.31 10.67 1.98
C ALA A 100 -1.56 10.95 2.82
N THR A 101 -2.68 10.31 2.48
CA THR A 101 -3.93 10.43 3.26
C THR A 101 -3.77 9.85 4.67
N ALA A 102 -3.09 8.71 4.80
CA ALA A 102 -2.80 8.09 6.10
C ALA A 102 -1.94 8.99 7.00
N LEU A 103 -0.93 9.65 6.42
CA LEU A 103 -0.09 10.62 7.14
C LEU A 103 -0.90 11.83 7.61
N TYR A 104 -1.79 12.35 6.78
CA TYR A 104 -2.68 13.45 7.18
C TYR A 104 -3.49 13.10 8.43
N TYR A 105 -4.11 11.91 8.47
CA TYR A 105 -4.93 11.49 9.61
C TYR A 105 -4.12 11.26 10.88
N ILE A 106 -2.91 10.72 10.81
CA ILE A 106 -2.10 10.52 12.01
C ILE A 106 -1.53 11.85 12.55
N ILE A 107 -1.17 12.79 11.67
CA ILE A 107 -0.74 14.13 12.08
C ILE A 107 -1.89 14.86 12.77
N LYS A 108 -3.09 14.81 12.18
CA LYS A 108 -4.29 15.38 12.78
C LYS A 108 -4.57 14.78 14.15
N PHE A 109 -4.54 13.43 14.28
CA PHE A 109 -4.72 12.75 15.55
C PHE A 109 -3.72 13.20 16.63
N HIS A 110 -2.43 13.31 16.30
CA HIS A 110 -1.41 13.79 17.23
C HIS A 110 -1.65 15.24 17.66
N ASN A 111 -2.08 16.10 16.73
CA ASN A 111 -2.43 17.49 17.04
C ASN A 111 -3.62 17.58 18.01
N ASP A 112 -4.67 16.81 17.74
CA ASP A 112 -5.90 16.80 18.57
C ASP A 112 -5.62 16.25 19.99
N GLN A 113 -4.73 15.26 20.11
CA GLN A 113 -4.31 14.69 21.38
C GLN A 113 -3.17 15.47 22.08
N LYS A 114 -2.61 16.49 21.43
CA LYS A 114 -1.43 17.25 21.88
C LYS A 114 -0.21 16.36 22.13
N TRP A 115 -0.06 15.32 21.34
CA TRP A 115 1.09 14.41 21.40
C TRP A 115 2.25 14.91 20.55
N GLY A 116 3.49 14.62 20.99
CA GLY A 116 4.68 14.95 20.21
C GLY A 116 4.74 14.13 18.91
N HIS A 117 5.08 14.81 17.80
CA HIS A 117 5.36 14.14 16.55
C HIS A 117 6.72 13.44 16.60
N LEU A 118 6.87 12.35 15.85
CA LEU A 118 8.11 11.59 15.72
C LEU A 118 8.72 11.13 17.06
N SER A 119 7.87 10.84 18.04
CA SER A 119 8.29 10.42 19.38
C SER A 119 8.58 8.91 19.50
N SER A 120 8.23 8.11 18.49
CA SER A 120 8.39 6.66 18.49
C SER A 120 9.31 6.17 17.37
N MET A 121 9.95 5.00 17.57
CA MET A 121 10.73 4.33 16.52
C MET A 121 9.89 4.02 15.27
N HIS A 122 8.62 3.67 15.46
CA HIS A 122 7.69 3.46 14.37
C HIS A 122 7.57 4.70 13.47
N SER A 123 7.44 5.89 14.07
CA SER A 123 7.30 7.16 13.33
C SER A 123 8.54 7.48 12.51
N TRP A 124 9.73 7.29 13.08
CA TRP A 124 11.00 7.54 12.39
C TRP A 124 11.23 6.57 11.25
N LEU A 125 11.07 5.27 11.49
CA LEU A 125 11.25 4.24 10.47
C LEU A 125 10.19 4.37 9.36
N GLY A 126 8.94 4.65 9.74
CA GLY A 126 7.86 4.87 8.78
C GLY A 126 8.14 6.06 7.86
N LEU A 127 8.54 7.20 8.43
CA LEU A 127 8.89 8.39 7.65
C LEU A 127 10.07 8.12 6.70
N PHE A 128 11.12 7.46 7.18
CA PHE A 128 12.29 7.10 6.38
C PHE A 128 11.92 6.21 5.19
N LEU A 129 11.12 5.17 5.42
CA LEU A 129 10.65 4.26 4.36
C LEU A 129 9.77 4.99 3.33
N ILE A 130 8.89 5.88 3.77
CA ILE A 130 8.04 6.68 2.88
C ILE A 130 8.90 7.61 2.01
N CYS A 131 9.91 8.25 2.57
CA CYS A 131 10.82 9.11 1.82
C CYS A 131 11.58 8.34 0.73
N ILE A 132 12.13 7.17 1.05
CA ILE A 132 12.81 6.31 0.08
C ILE A 132 11.82 5.85 -1.01
N TYR A 133 10.63 5.44 -0.62
CA TYR A 133 9.61 5.00 -1.55
C TYR A 133 9.20 6.10 -2.52
N PHE A 134 8.96 7.32 -2.01
CA PHE A 134 8.60 8.48 -2.82
C PHE A 134 9.74 8.89 -3.77
N GLN A 135 10.98 8.88 -3.30
CA GLN A 135 12.15 9.14 -4.13
C GLN A 135 12.25 8.15 -5.30
N ASN A 136 12.10 6.85 -5.03
CA ASN A 136 12.11 5.83 -6.07
C ASN A 136 10.98 6.02 -7.10
N TRP A 137 9.78 6.36 -6.64
CA TRP A 137 8.65 6.63 -7.53
C TRP A 137 8.91 7.85 -8.44
N LEU A 138 9.46 8.94 -7.90
CA LEU A 138 9.84 10.12 -8.68
C LEU A 138 10.88 9.78 -9.76
N LEU A 139 11.91 9.01 -9.40
CA LEU A 139 12.95 8.61 -10.35
C LEU A 139 12.38 7.81 -11.52
N VAL A 140 11.42 6.92 -11.27
CA VAL A 140 10.76 6.14 -12.32
C VAL A 140 9.88 6.99 -13.23
N ILE A 141 9.25 8.06 -12.73
CA ILE A 141 8.41 8.94 -13.54
C ILE A 141 9.27 9.84 -14.45
N ILE A 142 10.45 10.26 -13.97
CA ILE A 142 11.33 11.18 -14.69
C ILE A 142 12.20 10.44 -15.71
N SER A 143 12.46 9.13 -15.54
CA SER A 143 13.24 8.29 -16.48
C SER A 143 12.40 7.81 -17.66
#